data_e1696e47dff780ba7bd2e1cce945dc5d
#
_entry.id   e1696e47dff780ba7bd2e1cce945dc5d
#
_cell.length_a   1.000
_cell.length_b   1.000
_cell.length_c   1.000
_cell.angle_alpha   90.00
_cell.angle_beta   90.00
_cell.angle_gamma   90.00
#
_symmetry.space_group_name_H-M   'P 1'
#
loop_
_entity.id
_entity.type
_entity.pdbx_description
1 polymer ?
#
loop_
_entity_poly.entity_id
_entity_poly.type
_entity_poly.pdbx_seq_one_letter_code
_entity_poly.pdbx_strand_id
1 'polypeptide(L)'
;MMNCRLASMWKVMAECHQSQKRTLDEAKLLLAGTPSKKHSSMSVTAEPQRLARSAINLESELRNWRDCFEQWITSQRSYVHALTGWLLRCVRSDPDTSRAPFSPRRSSVCLPIFGPCIQWSNLLDNIHETKVLDGLDFFAAGMGSLYAQQLREDSRRTPSGSKRFGAGLSEDSGGNMEMVEVGQVDEVMNAEKMAEVAIKVLCAGMSVAMSSLTEFASCSAEGYAELVQQWEKKNQVAAQFERR
;
A
#
# COMPACT_ATOMS: atom_id res chain seq x y z
N MET A 1 -27.90 -10.76 -3.73
CA MET A 1 -27.83 -9.29 -3.55
C MET A 1 -26.49 -8.80 -2.98
N MET A 2 -25.89 -9.43 -1.95
CA MET A 2 -24.65 -8.96 -1.33
C MET A 2 -23.45 -9.00 -2.30
N ASN A 3 -23.26 -10.10 -3.05
CA ASN A 3 -22.14 -10.27 -3.98
C ASN A 3 -22.16 -9.28 -5.15
N CYS A 4 -23.35 -8.91 -5.66
CA CYS A 4 -23.45 -7.90 -6.72
C CYS A 4 -22.99 -6.52 -6.24
N ARG A 5 -23.24 -6.16 -4.98
CA ARG A 5 -22.77 -4.89 -4.41
C ARG A 5 -21.25 -4.87 -4.23
N LEU A 6 -20.67 -5.99 -3.78
CA LEU A 6 -19.21 -6.12 -3.66
C LEU A 6 -18.52 -6.06 -5.03
N ALA A 7 -19.06 -6.75 -6.04
CA ALA A 7 -18.54 -6.68 -7.40
C ALA A 7 -18.58 -5.24 -7.95
N SER A 8 -19.71 -4.53 -7.75
CA SER A 8 -19.84 -3.12 -8.17
C SER A 8 -18.86 -2.21 -7.42
N MET A 9 -18.68 -2.41 -6.12
CA MET A 9 -17.74 -1.65 -5.30
C MET A 9 -16.32 -1.82 -5.83
N TRP A 10 -15.86 -3.06 -6.04
CA TRP A 10 -14.52 -3.34 -6.55
C TRP A 10 -14.28 -2.79 -7.94
N LYS A 11 -15.30 -2.84 -8.81
CA LYS A 11 -15.23 -2.22 -10.13
C LYS A 11 -14.99 -0.72 -10.04
N VAL A 12 -15.75 -0.02 -9.21
CA VAL A 12 -15.59 1.43 -9.00
C VAL A 12 -14.21 1.74 -8.40
N MET A 13 -13.73 0.95 -7.45
CA MET A 13 -12.39 1.12 -6.88
C MET A 13 -11.31 0.95 -7.94
N ALA A 14 -11.41 -0.06 -8.80
CA ALA A 14 -10.47 -0.28 -9.89
C ALA A 14 -10.45 0.91 -10.88
N GLU A 15 -11.61 1.42 -11.26
CA GLU A 15 -11.74 2.59 -12.13
C GLU A 15 -11.13 3.85 -11.49
N CYS A 16 -11.38 4.08 -10.19
CA CYS A 16 -10.80 5.19 -9.44
C CYS A 16 -9.26 5.09 -9.40
N HIS A 17 -8.70 3.95 -9.02
CA HIS A 17 -7.25 3.77 -8.95
C HIS A 17 -6.59 3.86 -10.33
N GLN A 18 -7.25 3.36 -11.37
CA GLN A 18 -6.77 3.51 -12.74
C GLN A 18 -6.73 4.98 -13.18
N SER A 19 -7.74 5.77 -12.82
CA SER A 19 -7.77 7.22 -13.09
C SER A 19 -6.65 7.94 -12.33
N GLN A 20 -6.47 7.65 -11.04
CA GLN A 20 -5.39 8.20 -10.22
C GLN A 20 -4.01 7.88 -10.79
N LYS A 21 -3.79 6.63 -11.23
CA LYS A 21 -2.56 6.22 -11.88
C LYS A 21 -2.27 7.02 -13.15
N ARG A 22 -3.27 7.20 -14.03
CA ARG A 22 -3.10 8.01 -15.26
C ARG A 22 -2.70 9.44 -14.93
N THR A 23 -3.36 10.07 -13.97
CA THR A 23 -3.03 11.44 -13.53
C THR A 23 -1.58 11.54 -13.02
N LEU A 24 -1.12 10.53 -12.27
CA LEU A 24 0.26 10.48 -11.81
C LEU A 24 1.26 10.28 -12.94
N ASP A 25 0.94 9.46 -13.93
CA ASP A 25 1.79 9.21 -15.08
C ASP A 25 1.90 10.49 -15.95
N GLU A 26 0.80 11.23 -16.13
CA GLU A 26 0.79 12.55 -16.78
C GLU A 26 1.62 13.58 -16.01
N ALA A 27 1.46 13.64 -14.69
CA ALA A 27 2.25 14.54 -13.84
C ALA A 27 3.76 14.25 -13.93
N LYS A 28 4.17 12.98 -14.01
CA LYS A 28 5.57 12.59 -14.21
C LYS A 28 6.13 13.08 -15.54
N LEU A 29 5.35 12.97 -16.62
CA LEU A 29 5.74 13.45 -17.94
C LEU A 29 5.96 14.96 -17.93
N LEU A 30 5.08 15.70 -17.26
CA LEU A 30 5.22 17.16 -17.11
C LEU A 30 6.47 17.52 -16.31
N LEU A 31 6.76 16.81 -15.23
CA LEU A 31 7.96 17.02 -14.41
C LEU A 31 9.26 16.68 -15.16
N ALA A 32 9.23 15.66 -16.02
CA ALA A 32 10.38 15.28 -16.84
C ALA A 32 10.63 16.24 -18.01
N GLY A 33 9.57 16.88 -18.53
CA GLY A 33 9.64 17.78 -19.70
C GLY A 33 9.94 19.25 -19.37
N THR A 34 9.90 19.66 -18.11
CA THR A 34 10.23 21.02 -17.73
C THR A 34 11.73 21.12 -17.48
N PRO A 35 12.51 21.76 -18.40
CA PRO A 35 13.86 22.16 -18.03
C PRO A 35 13.71 23.08 -16.83
N SER A 36 14.55 22.86 -15.81
CA SER A 36 14.60 23.67 -14.58
C SER A 36 14.75 25.16 -14.98
N LYS A 37 13.62 25.77 -15.34
CA LYS A 37 13.58 27.23 -15.43
C LYS A 37 13.72 27.69 -14.01
N LYS A 38 14.83 28.37 -13.74
CA LYS A 38 15.04 29.18 -12.53
C LYS A 38 13.79 30.02 -12.30
N HIS A 39 12.82 29.46 -11.58
CA HIS A 39 11.71 30.24 -11.09
C HIS A 39 12.29 31.21 -10.09
N SER A 40 12.45 32.44 -10.59
CA SER A 40 12.70 33.63 -9.82
C SER A 40 11.93 33.56 -8.50
N SER A 41 12.69 33.43 -7.42
CA SER A 41 12.48 34.01 -6.12
C SER A 41 11.03 34.43 -5.79
N MET A 42 10.15 33.50 -5.63
CA MET A 42 9.23 33.59 -4.50
C MET A 42 9.96 32.93 -3.35
N SER A 43 10.21 33.69 -2.30
CA SER A 43 10.83 33.30 -1.04
C SER A 43 10.27 32.00 -0.49
N VAL A 44 10.69 30.88 -1.07
CA VAL A 44 10.55 29.56 -0.48
C VAL A 44 11.80 29.36 0.38
N THR A 45 11.86 30.13 1.44
CA THR A 45 12.42 29.65 2.68
C THR A 45 11.41 28.64 3.24
N ALA A 46 11.07 27.64 2.43
CA ALA A 46 10.45 26.44 2.95
C ALA A 46 11.50 25.87 3.90
N GLU A 47 11.30 26.17 5.19
CA GLU A 47 12.21 25.75 6.25
C GLU A 47 12.50 24.27 6.01
N PRO A 48 13.74 23.86 5.82
CA PRO A 48 14.13 22.46 5.61
C PRO A 48 13.48 21.53 6.64
N GLN A 49 13.28 22.04 7.86
CA GLN A 49 12.59 21.34 8.94
C GLN A 49 11.10 21.04 8.64
N ARG A 50 10.42 21.87 7.85
CA ARG A 50 9.02 21.59 7.46
C ARG A 50 8.94 20.42 6.48
N LEU A 51 9.87 20.36 5.52
CA LEU A 51 9.96 19.22 4.59
C LEU A 51 10.26 17.91 5.35
N ALA A 52 11.23 17.96 6.28
CA ALA A 52 11.58 16.80 7.10
C ALA A 52 10.40 16.31 7.94
N ARG A 53 9.68 17.22 8.61
CA ARG A 53 8.48 16.88 9.38
C ARG A 53 7.37 16.31 8.52
N SER A 54 7.15 16.87 7.34
CA SER A 54 6.15 16.35 6.39
C SER A 54 6.52 14.98 5.88
N ALA A 55 7.80 14.72 5.63
CA ALA A 55 8.28 13.44 5.16
C ALA A 55 8.10 12.34 6.23
N ILE A 56 8.48 12.60 7.48
CA ILE A 56 8.32 11.61 8.56
C ILE A 56 6.84 11.35 8.89
N ASN A 57 6.00 12.39 8.85
CA ASN A 57 4.57 12.23 9.04
C ASN A 57 3.97 11.35 7.93
N LEU A 58 4.33 11.61 6.67
CA LEU A 58 3.85 10.81 5.55
C LEU A 58 4.37 9.36 5.62
N GLU A 59 5.62 9.14 6.03
CA GLU A 59 6.14 7.79 6.29
C GLU A 59 5.28 7.06 7.31
N SER A 60 4.97 7.71 8.44
CA SER A 60 4.15 7.15 9.50
C SER A 60 2.74 6.79 9.02
N GLU A 61 2.10 7.68 8.26
CA GLU A 61 0.76 7.43 7.70
C GLU A 61 0.75 6.31 6.65
N LEU A 62 1.81 6.19 5.84
CA LEU A 62 1.93 5.10 4.88
C LEU A 62 2.09 3.75 5.57
N ARG A 63 2.87 3.68 6.66
CA ARG A 63 3.00 2.46 7.47
C ARG A 63 1.68 2.09 8.15
N ASN A 64 1.00 3.07 8.72
CA ASN A 64 -0.33 2.88 9.30
C ASN A 64 -1.34 2.38 8.24
N TRP A 65 -1.33 2.97 7.06
CA TRP A 65 -2.19 2.52 5.97
C TRP A 65 -1.89 1.08 5.54
N ARG A 66 -0.61 0.74 5.41
CA ARG A 66 -0.16 -0.63 5.13
C ARG A 66 -0.72 -1.64 6.14
N ASP A 67 -0.56 -1.34 7.43
CA ASP A 67 -1.00 -2.23 8.50
C ASP A 67 -2.52 -2.35 8.55
N CYS A 68 -3.25 -1.25 8.37
CA CYS A 68 -4.71 -1.27 8.28
C CYS A 68 -5.20 -2.08 7.07
N PHE A 69 -4.52 -1.98 5.93
CA PHE A 69 -4.86 -2.73 4.73
C PHE A 69 -4.64 -4.23 4.92
N GLU A 70 -3.50 -4.64 5.47
CA GLU A 70 -3.19 -6.04 5.80
C GLU A 70 -4.20 -6.62 6.79
N GLN A 71 -4.51 -5.88 7.85
CA GLN A 71 -5.50 -6.26 8.85
C GLN A 71 -6.90 -6.41 8.24
N TRP A 72 -7.28 -5.51 7.36
CA TRP A 72 -8.57 -5.56 6.68
C TRP A 72 -8.71 -6.83 5.82
N ILE A 73 -7.72 -7.16 5.00
CA ILE A 73 -7.71 -8.37 4.17
C ILE A 73 -7.76 -9.64 5.05
N THR A 74 -6.93 -9.70 6.08
CA THR A 74 -6.89 -10.82 7.03
C THR A 74 -8.24 -11.00 7.73
N SER A 75 -8.89 -9.91 8.12
CA SER A 75 -10.21 -9.94 8.77
C SER A 75 -11.28 -10.45 7.82
N GLN A 76 -11.26 -10.04 6.55
CA GLN A 76 -12.19 -10.55 5.53
C GLN A 76 -12.04 -12.06 5.32
N ARG A 77 -10.80 -12.55 5.16
CA ARG A 77 -10.53 -14.00 5.03
C ARG A 77 -11.04 -14.76 6.24
N SER A 78 -10.69 -14.30 7.44
CA SER A 78 -11.12 -14.92 8.69
C SER A 78 -12.65 -14.98 8.83
N TYR A 79 -13.33 -13.91 8.44
CA TYR A 79 -14.80 -13.88 8.46
C TYR A 79 -15.41 -14.92 7.51
N VAL A 80 -14.93 -14.98 6.26
CA VAL A 80 -15.49 -15.92 5.26
C VAL A 80 -15.16 -17.37 5.61
N HIS A 81 -13.97 -17.64 6.15
CA HIS A 81 -13.58 -18.96 6.65
C HIS A 81 -14.46 -19.39 7.84
N ALA A 82 -14.71 -18.48 8.79
CA ALA A 82 -15.60 -18.77 9.93
C ALA A 82 -17.03 -19.06 9.46
N LEU A 83 -17.54 -18.27 8.50
CA LEU A 83 -18.87 -18.47 7.91
C LEU A 83 -18.95 -19.82 7.18
N THR A 84 -17.96 -20.15 6.38
CA THR A 84 -17.88 -21.43 5.65
C THR A 84 -17.80 -22.61 6.63
N GLY A 85 -16.98 -22.49 7.68
CA GLY A 85 -16.86 -23.50 8.74
C GLY A 85 -18.16 -23.70 9.51
N TRP A 86 -18.90 -22.63 9.79
CA TRP A 86 -20.21 -22.70 10.42
C TRP A 86 -21.22 -23.42 9.50
N LEU A 87 -21.29 -23.06 8.23
CA LEU A 87 -22.17 -23.70 7.26
C LEU A 87 -21.87 -25.20 7.10
N LEU A 88 -20.59 -25.60 7.10
CA LEU A 88 -20.18 -27.00 7.05
C LEU A 88 -20.70 -27.80 8.26
N ARG A 89 -20.70 -27.20 9.45
CA ARG A 89 -21.27 -27.84 10.65
C ARG A 89 -22.77 -28.00 10.54
N CYS A 90 -23.49 -26.98 10.04
CA CYS A 90 -24.95 -27.05 9.82
C CYS A 90 -25.31 -28.18 8.85
N VAL A 91 -24.52 -28.39 7.78
CA VAL A 91 -24.77 -29.49 6.82
C VAL A 91 -24.45 -30.85 7.40
N ARG A 92 -23.46 -30.96 8.30
CA ARG A 92 -23.06 -32.21 8.96
C ARG A 92 -23.89 -32.55 10.17
N SER A 93 -24.59 -31.58 10.75
CA SER A 93 -25.38 -31.78 11.99
C SER A 93 -26.79 -32.26 11.75
N ASP A 94 -27.06 -32.97 10.67
CA ASP A 94 -28.29 -33.69 10.47
C ASP A 94 -28.08 -35.19 10.88
N PRO A 95 -27.97 -35.51 12.18
CA PRO A 95 -27.66 -36.86 12.65
C PRO A 95 -28.91 -37.72 12.78
N ASP A 96 -30.08 -37.29 12.34
CA ASP A 96 -31.33 -37.97 12.62
C ASP A 96 -31.84 -38.79 11.42
N THR A 97 -30.95 -39.64 10.88
CA THR A 97 -31.41 -40.72 9.96
C THR A 97 -31.32 -42.10 10.58
N SER A 98 -31.21 -42.22 11.90
CA SER A 98 -31.41 -43.51 12.58
C SER A 98 -32.87 -43.68 13.01
N ARG A 99 -33.67 -44.36 12.18
CA ARG A 99 -34.97 -44.93 12.44
C ARG A 99 -36.20 -44.25 11.81
N ALA A 100 -36.28 -44.35 10.47
CA ALA A 100 -37.59 -44.53 9.87
C ALA A 100 -37.41 -45.24 8.51
N PRO A 101 -37.86 -46.54 8.34
CA PRO A 101 -37.65 -47.30 7.11
C PRO A 101 -38.56 -46.90 5.96
N PHE A 102 -39.34 -45.85 6.05
CA PHE A 102 -40.30 -45.44 5.03
C PHE A 102 -40.39 -43.92 4.82
N SER A 103 -39.28 -43.17 4.99
CA SER A 103 -39.30 -41.77 4.59
C SER A 103 -38.65 -41.62 3.21
N PRO A 104 -39.35 -40.99 2.21
CA PRO A 104 -38.73 -40.72 0.91
C PRO A 104 -37.46 -39.92 1.18
N ARG A 105 -36.33 -40.35 0.56
CA ARG A 105 -35.04 -39.70 0.62
C ARG A 105 -35.23 -38.19 0.41
N ARG A 106 -35.30 -37.44 1.50
CA ARG A 106 -34.99 -36.02 1.41
C ARG A 106 -33.50 -35.97 1.02
N SER A 107 -33.26 -35.73 -0.25
CA SER A 107 -31.93 -35.38 -0.74
C SER A 107 -31.37 -34.34 0.22
N SER A 108 -30.21 -34.62 0.76
CA SER A 108 -29.41 -33.70 1.57
C SER A 108 -29.55 -32.31 0.97
N VAL A 109 -30.39 -31.45 1.57
CA VAL A 109 -30.61 -30.08 1.07
C VAL A 109 -29.35 -29.33 1.40
N CYS A 110 -28.38 -29.41 0.49
CA CYS A 110 -27.22 -28.57 0.52
C CYS A 110 -27.75 -27.13 0.49
N LEU A 111 -27.56 -26.39 1.59
CA LEU A 111 -28.03 -25.01 1.69
C LEU A 111 -27.55 -24.24 0.44
N PRO A 112 -28.45 -23.57 -0.31
CA PRO A 112 -28.09 -22.90 -1.57
C PRO A 112 -26.94 -21.92 -1.43
N ILE A 113 -26.71 -21.39 -0.23
CA ILE A 113 -25.65 -20.44 0.11
C ILE A 113 -24.28 -21.09 0.30
N PHE A 114 -24.21 -22.41 0.51
CA PHE A 114 -22.96 -23.10 0.82
C PHE A 114 -21.94 -23.03 -0.34
N GLY A 115 -22.40 -23.31 -1.57
CA GLY A 115 -21.55 -23.22 -2.75
C GLY A 115 -20.96 -21.83 -2.97
N PRO A 116 -21.76 -20.75 -2.92
CA PRO A 116 -21.27 -19.38 -2.98
C PRO A 116 -20.24 -19.03 -1.90
N CYS A 117 -20.42 -19.50 -0.66
CA CYS A 117 -19.45 -19.22 0.42
C CYS A 117 -18.10 -19.90 0.20
N ILE A 118 -18.07 -21.14 -0.30
CA ILE A 118 -16.82 -21.83 -0.67
C ILE A 118 -16.12 -21.08 -1.80
N GLN A 119 -16.86 -20.68 -2.82
CA GLN A 119 -16.29 -19.95 -3.95
C GLN A 119 -15.74 -18.60 -3.52
N TRP A 120 -16.42 -17.91 -2.60
CA TRP A 120 -15.95 -16.65 -2.03
C TRP A 120 -14.69 -16.85 -1.18
N SER A 121 -14.61 -17.92 -0.37
CA SER A 121 -13.40 -18.29 0.36
C SER A 121 -12.22 -18.49 -0.60
N ASN A 122 -12.41 -19.31 -1.63
CA ASN A 122 -11.37 -19.57 -2.64
C ASN A 122 -10.93 -18.29 -3.38
N LEU A 123 -11.87 -17.39 -3.68
CA LEU A 123 -11.54 -16.11 -4.29
C LEU A 123 -10.63 -15.29 -3.40
N LEU A 124 -10.97 -15.14 -2.11
CA LEU A 124 -10.17 -14.36 -1.16
C LEU A 124 -8.79 -14.98 -0.90
N ASP A 125 -8.68 -16.31 -0.96
CA ASP A 125 -7.41 -17.01 -0.81
C ASP A 125 -6.49 -16.84 -2.04
N ASN A 126 -7.08 -16.60 -3.22
CA ASN A 126 -6.34 -16.39 -4.48
C ASN A 126 -5.96 -14.93 -4.74
N ILE A 127 -6.55 -13.97 -4.04
CA ILE A 127 -6.18 -12.56 -4.15
C ILE A 127 -5.00 -12.29 -3.20
N HIS A 128 -3.87 -11.85 -3.77
CA HIS A 128 -2.66 -11.58 -3.01
C HIS A 128 -2.42 -10.09 -2.84
N GLU A 129 -2.32 -9.66 -1.57
CA GLU A 129 -2.07 -8.28 -1.18
C GLU A 129 -0.58 -7.89 -1.18
N THR A 130 0.33 -8.86 -1.32
CA THR A 130 1.78 -8.67 -1.14
C THR A 130 2.33 -7.49 -1.93
N LYS A 131 1.94 -7.35 -3.21
CA LYS A 131 2.41 -6.23 -4.05
C LYS A 131 1.96 -4.87 -3.53
N VAL A 132 0.78 -4.77 -2.90
CA VAL A 132 0.29 -3.53 -2.30
C VAL A 132 1.10 -3.20 -1.07
N LEU A 133 1.34 -4.19 -0.20
CA LEU A 133 2.15 -4.03 1.01
C LEU A 133 3.56 -3.60 0.65
N ASP A 134 4.22 -4.28 -0.30
CA ASP A 134 5.56 -3.94 -0.80
C ASP A 134 5.60 -2.53 -1.40
N GLY A 135 4.56 -2.14 -2.16
CA GLY A 135 4.45 -0.82 -2.75
C GLY A 135 4.33 0.31 -1.72
N LEU A 136 3.56 0.08 -0.66
CA LEU A 136 3.43 1.02 0.47
C LEU A 136 4.72 1.08 1.30
N ASP A 137 5.38 -0.06 1.54
CA ASP A 137 6.67 -0.11 2.23
C ASP A 137 7.77 0.61 1.44
N PHE A 138 7.82 0.42 0.12
CA PHE A 138 8.74 1.14 -0.75
C PHE A 138 8.51 2.66 -0.67
N PHE A 139 7.26 3.10 -0.70
CA PHE A 139 6.94 4.52 -0.61
C PHE A 139 7.31 5.08 0.77
N ALA A 140 6.97 4.38 1.86
CA ALA A 140 7.33 4.77 3.22
C ALA A 140 8.85 4.87 3.39
N ALA A 141 9.61 3.88 2.92
CA ALA A 141 11.07 3.89 2.98
C ALA A 141 11.69 5.07 2.22
N GLY A 142 11.12 5.43 1.06
CA GLY A 142 11.53 6.60 0.30
C GLY A 142 11.36 7.90 1.10
N MET A 143 10.22 8.06 1.79
CA MET A 143 9.96 9.24 2.64
C MET A 143 10.88 9.26 3.86
N GLY A 144 11.13 8.13 4.50
CA GLY A 144 12.10 8.02 5.61
C GLY A 144 13.53 8.38 5.18
N SER A 145 13.92 8.01 3.97
CA SER A 145 15.24 8.37 3.41
C SER A 145 15.39 9.88 3.22
N LEU A 146 14.36 10.57 2.77
CA LEU A 146 14.33 12.03 2.66
C LEU A 146 14.51 12.70 4.03
N TYR A 147 13.81 12.21 5.03
CA TYR A 147 13.95 12.70 6.40
C TYR A 147 15.38 12.51 6.92
N ALA A 148 15.94 11.31 6.77
CA ALA A 148 17.31 11.01 7.20
C ALA A 148 18.35 11.87 6.48
N GLN A 149 18.17 12.13 5.19
CA GLN A 149 19.05 13.00 4.41
C GLN A 149 18.99 14.44 4.92
N GLN A 150 17.78 14.97 5.18
CA GLN A 150 17.61 16.32 5.73
C GLN A 150 18.31 16.49 7.08
N LEU A 151 18.20 15.50 7.97
CA LEU A 151 18.87 15.53 9.28
C LEU A 151 20.39 15.57 9.14
N ARG A 152 20.96 14.84 8.16
CA ARG A 152 22.41 14.88 7.89
C ARG A 152 22.86 16.27 7.41
N GLU A 153 22.07 16.89 6.54
CA GLU A 153 22.36 18.25 6.05
C GLU A 153 22.26 19.29 7.17
N ASP A 154 21.28 19.18 8.04
CA ASP A 154 21.14 20.08 9.18
C ASP A 154 22.30 19.91 10.17
N SER A 155 22.76 18.66 10.40
CA SER A 155 23.93 18.38 11.25
C SER A 155 25.23 18.94 10.67
N ARG A 156 25.36 19.02 9.35
CA ARG A 156 26.52 19.62 8.68
C ARG A 156 26.48 21.15 8.73
N ARG A 157 25.30 21.76 8.75
CA ARG A 157 25.10 23.21 8.80
C ARG A 157 25.26 23.82 10.18
N THR A 158 25.08 23.02 11.25
CA THR A 158 25.38 23.49 12.61
C THR A 158 26.90 23.41 12.82
N PRO A 159 27.62 24.56 12.78
CA PRO A 159 29.04 24.53 13.08
C PRO A 159 29.18 24.07 14.54
N SER A 160 30.05 23.11 14.74
CA SER A 160 30.47 22.67 16.07
C SER A 160 31.14 23.83 16.81
N GLY A 161 30.32 24.79 17.23
CA GLY A 161 30.72 25.97 17.99
C GLY A 161 30.85 25.64 19.47
N SER A 162 31.69 24.67 19.80
CA SER A 162 32.15 24.50 21.18
C SER A 162 33.64 24.13 21.13
N LYS A 163 34.47 24.99 20.54
CA LYS A 163 35.87 25.01 20.89
C LYS A 163 35.98 25.64 22.26
N ARG A 164 36.09 24.77 23.25
CA ARG A 164 36.69 24.96 24.56
C ARG A 164 37.58 26.21 24.64
N PHE A 165 37.12 27.16 25.42
CA PHE A 165 38.01 28.11 26.08
C PHE A 165 38.82 27.30 27.10
N GLY A 166 39.98 26.88 26.75
CA GLY A 166 40.99 26.25 27.62
C GLY A 166 42.27 27.01 27.43
N ALA A 167 42.54 27.97 28.28
CA ALA A 167 43.81 28.62 28.40
C ALA A 167 44.90 27.60 28.78
N GLY A 168 46.03 27.60 28.07
CA GLY A 168 47.19 26.80 28.43
C GLY A 168 48.32 27.12 27.47
N LEU A 169 49.19 28.02 27.88
CA LEU A 169 50.51 28.29 27.29
C LEU A 169 51.33 27.00 27.21
N SER A 170 51.92 26.72 26.07
CA SER A 170 53.30 26.18 26.00
C SER A 170 53.82 26.26 24.56
N GLU A 171 55.00 26.81 24.47
CA GLU A 171 55.81 26.94 23.26
C GLU A 171 56.41 25.61 22.82
N ASP A 172 56.75 25.61 21.54
CA ASP A 172 57.92 25.00 20.89
C ASP A 172 57.71 23.71 20.09
N SER A 173 58.39 23.79 18.95
CA SER A 173 58.96 22.75 18.08
C SER A 173 58.16 22.28 16.88
N GLY A 174 58.76 22.67 15.77
CA GLY A 174 58.51 22.36 14.38
C GLY A 174 58.29 20.90 14.01
N GLY A 175 57.45 20.77 13.02
CA GLY A 175 57.18 19.51 12.35
C GLY A 175 56.21 19.74 11.22
N ASN A 176 56.79 20.09 10.05
CA ASN A 176 56.07 20.20 8.78
C ASN A 176 55.58 18.80 8.38
N MET A 177 54.34 18.51 8.66
CA MET A 177 53.63 17.41 8.01
C MET A 177 52.49 17.99 7.19
N GLU A 178 52.76 18.09 5.91
CA GLU A 178 51.85 18.37 4.82
C GLU A 178 50.82 17.24 4.79
N MET A 179 49.76 17.41 5.55
CA MET A 179 48.61 16.54 5.50
C MET A 179 47.82 16.91 4.25
N VAL A 180 48.02 16.12 3.19
CA VAL A 180 47.17 16.17 1.99
C VAL A 180 45.76 15.90 2.44
N GLU A 181 45.02 16.97 2.69
CA GLU A 181 43.59 16.97 2.87
C GLU A 181 42.98 16.59 1.53
N VAL A 182 42.72 15.29 1.35
CA VAL A 182 41.85 14.82 0.27
C VAL A 182 40.50 15.45 0.57
N GLY A 183 40.32 16.65 0.03
CA GLY A 183 39.07 17.39 0.05
C GLY A 183 38.03 16.58 -0.70
N GLN A 184 37.35 15.71 -0.01
CA GLN A 184 36.06 15.21 -0.42
C GLN A 184 35.15 16.44 -0.36
N VAL A 185 35.01 17.12 -1.49
CA VAL A 185 34.03 18.19 -1.68
C VAL A 185 32.66 17.52 -1.66
N ASP A 186 32.19 17.23 -0.47
CA ASP A 186 30.82 16.84 -0.20
C ASP A 186 29.97 18.07 -0.54
N GLU A 187 29.43 18.11 -1.76
CA GLU A 187 28.60 19.19 -2.27
C GLU A 187 27.37 19.32 -1.33
N VAL A 188 27.39 20.36 -0.48
CA VAL A 188 26.28 20.70 0.41
C VAL A 188 25.03 20.84 -0.46
N MET A 189 24.06 19.95 -0.28
CA MET A 189 22.86 19.94 -1.09
C MET A 189 22.05 21.22 -0.84
N ASN A 190 21.83 22.00 -1.89
CA ASN A 190 21.04 23.21 -1.84
C ASN A 190 19.56 22.84 -1.57
N ALA A 191 18.79 23.70 -0.89
CA ALA A 191 17.37 23.51 -0.59
C ALA A 191 16.53 23.22 -1.85
N GLU A 192 16.91 23.81 -2.99
CA GLU A 192 16.24 23.56 -4.28
C GLU A 192 16.49 22.13 -4.79
N LYS A 193 17.71 21.62 -4.72
CA LYS A 193 18.03 20.23 -5.07
C LYS A 193 17.31 19.25 -4.15
N MET A 194 17.20 19.57 -2.85
CA MET A 194 16.46 18.74 -1.90
C MET A 194 14.97 18.69 -2.22
N ALA A 195 14.36 19.81 -2.59
CA ALA A 195 12.96 19.86 -3.00
C ALA A 195 12.72 19.06 -4.29
N GLU A 196 13.64 19.13 -5.25
CA GLU A 196 13.57 18.33 -6.48
C GLU A 196 13.64 16.82 -6.19
N VAL A 197 14.58 16.41 -5.32
CA VAL A 197 14.70 15.01 -4.89
C VAL A 197 13.42 14.56 -4.18
N ALA A 198 12.88 15.39 -3.29
CA ALA A 198 11.64 15.09 -2.57
C ALA A 198 10.46 14.87 -3.52
N ILE A 199 10.30 15.71 -4.54
CA ILE A 199 9.25 15.56 -5.56
C ILE A 199 9.45 14.25 -6.33
N LYS A 200 10.67 13.93 -6.74
CA LYS A 200 10.96 12.67 -7.46
C LYS A 200 10.64 11.44 -6.60
N VAL A 201 11.03 11.43 -5.33
CA VAL A 201 10.73 10.34 -4.40
C VAL A 201 9.23 10.20 -4.17
N LEU A 202 8.54 11.32 -3.96
CA LEU A 202 7.08 11.35 -3.78
C LEU A 202 6.38 10.78 -5.02
N CYS A 203 6.71 11.26 -6.22
CA CYS A 203 6.11 10.78 -7.46
C CYS A 203 6.41 9.29 -7.72
N ALA A 204 7.64 8.85 -7.45
CA ALA A 204 8.00 7.44 -7.62
C ALA A 204 7.23 6.55 -6.64
N GLY A 205 7.21 6.90 -5.36
CA GLY A 205 6.48 6.16 -4.32
C GLY A 205 4.99 6.08 -4.59
N MET A 206 4.35 7.21 -4.87
CA MET A 206 2.93 7.26 -5.23
C MET A 206 2.61 6.40 -6.46
N SER A 207 3.48 6.42 -7.47
CA SER A 207 3.26 5.64 -8.68
C SER A 207 3.33 4.13 -8.43
N VAL A 208 4.28 3.68 -7.63
CA VAL A 208 4.38 2.26 -7.26
C VAL A 208 3.15 1.85 -6.45
N ALA A 209 2.78 2.61 -5.42
CA ALA A 209 1.60 2.34 -4.60
C ALA A 209 0.30 2.34 -5.43
N MET A 210 0.08 3.32 -6.31
CA MET A 210 -1.12 3.36 -7.15
C MET A 210 -1.13 2.25 -8.20
N SER A 211 0.01 1.83 -8.72
CA SER A 211 0.08 0.70 -9.66
C SER A 211 -0.31 -0.61 -8.99
N SER A 212 0.22 -0.89 -7.81
CA SER A 212 -0.10 -2.11 -7.06
C SER A 212 -1.56 -2.12 -6.58
N LEU A 213 -2.09 -0.99 -6.13
CA LEU A 213 -3.52 -0.85 -5.77
C LEU A 213 -4.45 -1.04 -6.97
N THR A 214 -4.07 -0.50 -8.14
CA THR A 214 -4.85 -0.69 -9.39
C THR A 214 -4.90 -2.16 -9.77
N GLU A 215 -3.76 -2.85 -9.74
CA GLU A 215 -3.69 -4.29 -10.03
C GLU A 215 -4.54 -5.10 -9.05
N PHE A 216 -4.39 -4.85 -7.74
CA PHE A 216 -5.17 -5.51 -6.69
C PHE A 216 -6.68 -5.29 -6.86
N ALA A 217 -7.11 -4.06 -7.10
CA ALA A 217 -8.52 -3.73 -7.28
C ALA A 217 -9.10 -4.34 -8.57
N SER A 218 -8.32 -4.40 -9.66
CA SER A 218 -8.74 -5.02 -10.91
C SER A 218 -8.91 -6.53 -10.77
N CYS A 219 -7.93 -7.22 -10.17
CA CYS A 219 -8.03 -8.65 -9.89
C CYS A 219 -9.23 -8.96 -8.98
N SER A 220 -9.46 -8.12 -7.96
CA SER A 220 -10.63 -8.25 -7.09
C SER A 220 -11.93 -8.08 -7.86
N ALA A 221 -12.03 -7.05 -8.71
CA ALA A 221 -13.22 -6.76 -9.51
C ALA A 221 -13.56 -7.93 -10.45
N GLU A 222 -12.55 -8.48 -11.14
CA GLU A 222 -12.70 -9.63 -12.03
C GLU A 222 -13.17 -10.85 -11.25
N GLY A 223 -12.52 -11.21 -10.15
CA GLY A 223 -12.89 -12.36 -9.34
C GLY A 223 -14.30 -12.26 -8.75
N TYR A 224 -14.69 -11.09 -8.25
CA TYR A 224 -16.06 -10.89 -7.77
C TYR A 224 -17.10 -10.91 -8.90
N ALA A 225 -16.77 -10.43 -10.10
CA ALA A 225 -17.65 -10.52 -11.27
C ALA A 225 -17.86 -11.97 -11.69
N GLU A 226 -16.81 -12.78 -11.74
CA GLU A 226 -16.89 -14.22 -12.02
C GLU A 226 -17.75 -14.96 -10.98
N LEU A 227 -17.57 -14.65 -9.69
CA LEU A 227 -18.35 -15.21 -8.61
C LEU A 227 -19.85 -14.95 -8.80
N VAL A 228 -20.23 -13.72 -9.16
CA VAL A 228 -21.63 -13.34 -9.44
C VAL A 228 -22.17 -14.11 -10.64
N GLN A 229 -21.43 -14.18 -11.74
CA GLN A 229 -21.86 -14.91 -12.96
C GLN A 229 -22.07 -16.40 -12.70
N GLN A 230 -21.18 -17.04 -11.94
CA GLN A 230 -21.29 -18.45 -11.60
C GLN A 230 -22.54 -18.71 -10.73
N TRP A 231 -22.83 -17.79 -9.82
CA TRP A 231 -24.02 -17.89 -8.97
C TRP A 231 -25.32 -17.70 -9.76
N GLU A 232 -25.37 -16.73 -10.65
CA GLU A 232 -26.54 -16.50 -11.52
C GLU A 232 -26.81 -17.70 -12.42
N LYS A 233 -25.79 -18.29 -13.03
CA LYS A 233 -25.93 -19.52 -13.84
C LYS A 233 -26.50 -20.68 -13.03
N LYS A 234 -26.03 -20.91 -11.81
CA LYS A 234 -26.54 -21.96 -10.94
C LYS A 234 -28.00 -21.74 -10.56
N ASN A 235 -28.40 -20.52 -10.25
CA ASN A 235 -29.77 -20.18 -9.92
C ASN A 235 -30.72 -20.34 -11.12
N GLN A 236 -30.28 -19.99 -12.33
CA GLN A 236 -31.05 -20.21 -13.56
C GLN A 236 -31.29 -21.69 -13.83
N VAL A 237 -30.27 -22.53 -13.67
CA VAL A 237 -30.40 -23.99 -13.83
C VAL A 237 -31.35 -24.56 -12.78
N ALA A 238 -31.24 -24.17 -11.52
CA ALA A 238 -32.14 -24.63 -10.46
C ALA A 238 -33.59 -24.25 -10.74
N ALA A 239 -33.86 -23.02 -11.18
CA ALA A 239 -35.20 -22.56 -11.53
C ALA A 239 -35.79 -23.28 -12.76
N GLN A 240 -34.97 -23.79 -13.68
CA GLN A 240 -35.42 -24.60 -14.82
C GLN A 240 -35.80 -26.00 -14.37
N PHE A 241 -35.11 -26.59 -13.39
CA PHE A 241 -35.47 -27.90 -12.84
C PHE A 241 -36.79 -27.87 -12.04
N GLU A 242 -37.08 -26.79 -11.32
CA GLU A 242 -38.32 -26.64 -10.56
C GLU A 242 -39.57 -26.46 -11.45
N ARG A 243 -39.38 -26.06 -12.72
CA ARG A 243 -40.51 -25.87 -13.68
C ARG A 243 -40.85 -27.10 -14.50
N ARG A 244 -40.09 -28.19 -14.36
CA ARG A 244 -40.33 -29.48 -15.02
C ARG A 244 -40.91 -30.50 -14.07
#